data_031d86a401a3c3ac4e55ea5f062af9e8
#
_entry.id   031d86a401a3c3ac4e55ea5f062af9e8
#
_cell.length_a   1.000
_cell.length_b   1.000
_cell.length_c   1.000
_cell.angle_alpha   90.00
_cell.angle_beta   90.00
_cell.angle_gamma   90.00
#
_symmetry.space_group_name_H-M   'P 1'
#
loop_
_entity.id
_entity.type
_entity.pdbx_description
1 polymer ?
#
loop_
_entity_poly.entity_id
_entity_poly.type
_entity_poly.pdbx_seq_one_letter_code
_entity_poly.pdbx_strand_id
1 'polypeptide(L)'
;RPRSAVSGSEDIEIRGSKHLFLRQSLFSPKLRHWIEGKRSQWPNLVTSIALKWLDEGLQDRGITRDLEWGVPVNAFEWGPNPEGALPDIEGLAGKVFYVWFDAPIEYIAATWEWADAQAIEAGRGPAKDEDWERWWRQPLAADVTYVEFMGKDNVPFHTVGFPCTLIGVNERQAADGTWSMVNNAPWKLVDQLKGFNWLDYYGGKFSTSQKRGVFMDQALELLGG
;
A
#
# COMPACT_ATOMS: atom_id res chain seq x y z
N ARG A 1 32.96 8.08 14.18
CA ARG A 1 32.60 8.43 12.80
C ARG A 1 31.27 7.79 12.45
N PRO A 2 30.39 8.47 11.71
CA PRO A 2 29.18 7.85 11.20
C PRO A 2 29.55 6.75 10.21
N ARG A 3 28.71 5.68 10.18
CA ARG A 3 28.87 4.54 9.27
C ARG A 3 27.52 4.19 8.66
N SER A 4 27.55 3.62 7.46
CA SER A 4 26.36 3.04 6.85
C SER A 4 25.84 1.88 7.73
N ALA A 5 24.57 1.93 8.10
CA ALA A 5 23.92 0.85 8.85
C ALA A 5 23.79 -0.45 8.03
N VAL A 6 23.87 -0.35 6.70
CA VAL A 6 23.71 -1.48 5.78
C VAL A 6 25.07 -2.12 5.44
N SER A 7 26.05 -1.30 5.04
CA SER A 7 27.35 -1.80 4.53
C SER A 7 28.48 -1.70 5.55
N GLY A 8 28.31 -0.94 6.66
CA GLY A 8 29.38 -0.61 7.60
C GLY A 8 30.41 0.38 7.06
N SER A 9 30.27 0.87 5.82
CA SER A 9 31.20 1.80 5.19
C SER A 9 31.26 3.12 5.95
N GLU A 10 32.46 3.67 6.08
CA GLU A 10 32.74 5.04 6.56
C GLU A 10 32.79 6.04 5.41
N ASP A 11 32.83 5.55 4.17
CA ASP A 11 32.77 6.38 2.96
C ASP A 11 31.31 6.73 2.68
N ILE A 12 30.87 7.77 3.36
CA ILE A 12 29.50 8.30 3.26
C ILE A 12 29.58 9.80 2.99
N GLU A 13 28.68 10.28 2.13
CA GLU A 13 28.54 11.71 1.87
C GLU A 13 27.10 12.16 2.14
N ILE A 14 26.93 13.44 2.45
CA ILE A 14 25.63 14.07 2.60
C ILE A 14 25.31 14.78 1.28
N ARG A 15 24.23 14.34 0.63
CA ARG A 15 23.70 14.98 -0.57
C ARG A 15 22.32 15.55 -0.32
N GLY A 16 22.05 16.75 -0.84
CA GLY A 16 20.69 17.29 -0.92
C GLY A 16 19.92 16.60 -2.04
N SER A 17 18.69 16.21 -1.77
CA SER A 17 17.79 15.67 -2.79
C SER A 17 16.38 16.17 -2.55
N LYS A 18 15.63 16.45 -3.65
CA LYS A 18 14.22 16.83 -3.57
C LYS A 18 13.36 15.58 -3.66
N HIS A 19 12.37 15.47 -2.78
CA HIS A 19 11.43 14.34 -2.77
C HIS A 19 9.99 14.80 -2.57
N LEU A 20 9.03 14.03 -3.06
CA LEU A 20 7.63 14.18 -2.72
C LEU A 20 7.36 13.51 -1.36
N PHE A 21 6.52 14.16 -0.57
CA PHE A 21 6.08 13.64 0.72
C PHE A 21 4.56 13.52 0.74
N LEU A 22 4.07 12.32 1.06
CA LEU A 22 2.67 12.13 1.41
C LEU A 22 2.45 12.73 2.81
N ARG A 23 1.58 13.71 2.89
CA ARG A 23 1.22 14.39 4.14
C ARG A 23 0.28 13.53 4.97
N GLN A 24 0.71 12.32 5.32
CA GLN A 24 -0.12 11.36 6.05
C GLN A 24 -0.51 11.85 7.45
N SER A 25 0.23 12.79 8.03
CA SER A 25 -0.12 13.45 9.29
C SER A 25 -1.50 14.10 9.27
N LEU A 26 -1.93 14.65 8.13
CA LEU A 26 -3.26 15.25 7.95
C LEU A 26 -4.41 14.25 8.08
N PHE A 27 -4.16 12.99 7.75
CA PHE A 27 -5.17 11.94 7.76
C PHE A 27 -5.38 11.30 9.13
N SER A 28 -4.52 11.61 10.11
CA SER A 28 -4.53 10.96 11.43
C SER A 28 -5.92 10.93 12.10
N PRO A 29 -6.71 12.02 12.14
CA PRO A 29 -8.04 12.00 12.75
C PRO A 29 -9.02 11.08 12.00
N LYS A 30 -8.95 11.06 10.64
CA LYS A 30 -9.82 10.21 9.81
C LYS A 30 -9.47 8.73 9.97
N LEU A 31 -8.18 8.41 9.93
CA LEU A 31 -7.69 7.06 10.14
C LEU A 31 -8.08 6.55 11.53
N ARG A 32 -7.94 7.38 12.56
CA ARG A 32 -8.34 7.01 13.93
C ARG A 32 -9.82 6.66 13.98
N HIS A 33 -10.68 7.55 13.47
CA HIS A 33 -12.12 7.31 13.44
C HIS A 33 -12.47 6.01 12.72
N TRP A 34 -11.87 5.77 11.55
CA TRP A 34 -12.08 4.56 10.77
C TRP A 34 -11.62 3.30 11.52
N ILE A 35 -10.39 3.29 12.06
CA ILE A 35 -9.83 2.14 12.79
C ILE A 35 -10.63 1.84 14.05
N GLU A 36 -11.03 2.86 14.82
CA GLU A 36 -11.85 2.70 16.01
C GLU A 36 -13.23 2.12 15.68
N GLY A 37 -13.83 2.51 14.55
CA GLY A 37 -15.06 1.91 14.03
C GLY A 37 -14.94 0.44 13.65
N LYS A 38 -13.72 -0.07 13.45
CA LYS A 38 -13.43 -1.47 13.12
C LYS A 38 -13.08 -2.36 14.33
N ARG A 39 -13.01 -1.82 15.55
CA ARG A 39 -12.57 -2.55 16.76
C ARG A 39 -13.35 -3.85 17.03
N SER A 40 -14.63 -3.90 16.71
CA SER A 40 -15.45 -5.10 16.90
C SER A 40 -15.29 -6.15 15.80
N GLN A 41 -14.66 -5.77 14.67
CA GLN A 41 -14.53 -6.61 13.49
C GLN A 41 -13.08 -7.10 13.27
N TRP A 42 -12.11 -6.26 13.65
CA TRP A 42 -10.69 -6.56 13.46
C TRP A 42 -10.07 -7.21 14.72
N PRO A 43 -9.06 -8.09 14.56
CA PRO A 43 -8.33 -8.62 15.71
C PRO A 43 -7.68 -7.51 16.54
N ASN A 44 -7.61 -7.69 17.86
CA ASN A 44 -6.96 -6.75 18.77
C ASN A 44 -5.49 -6.47 18.39
N LEU A 45 -4.78 -7.46 17.86
CA LEU A 45 -3.41 -7.29 17.36
C LEU A 45 -3.33 -6.18 16.31
N VAL A 46 -4.25 -6.20 15.34
CA VAL A 46 -4.30 -5.23 14.25
C VAL A 46 -4.63 -3.83 14.76
N THR A 47 -5.72 -3.70 15.53
CA THR A 47 -6.17 -2.40 16.04
C THR A 47 -5.17 -1.79 17.00
N SER A 48 -4.50 -2.61 17.84
CA SER A 48 -3.46 -2.13 18.76
C SER A 48 -2.25 -1.57 18.02
N ILE A 49 -1.76 -2.28 16.98
CA ILE A 49 -0.63 -1.82 16.17
C ILE A 49 -1.00 -0.52 15.44
N ALA A 50 -2.17 -0.49 14.80
CA ALA A 50 -2.62 0.67 14.03
C ALA A 50 -2.77 1.91 14.92
N LEU A 51 -3.45 1.78 16.06
CA LEU A 51 -3.64 2.90 16.99
C LEU A 51 -2.34 3.36 17.64
N LYS A 52 -1.44 2.45 17.96
CA LYS A 52 -0.11 2.80 18.46
C LYS A 52 0.64 3.72 17.49
N TRP A 53 0.61 3.43 16.19
CA TRP A 53 1.21 4.29 15.18
C TRP A 53 0.60 5.69 15.16
N LEU A 54 -0.72 5.81 15.35
CA LEU A 54 -1.40 7.11 15.44
C LEU A 54 -1.05 7.86 16.74
N ASP A 55 -0.91 7.14 17.84
CA ASP A 55 -0.57 7.72 19.16
C ASP A 55 0.89 8.24 19.21
N GLU A 56 1.80 7.57 18.51
CA GLU A 56 3.20 8.02 18.34
C GLU A 56 3.32 9.26 17.44
N GLY A 57 2.26 9.62 16.71
CA GLY A 57 2.21 10.75 15.79
C GLY A 57 2.73 10.41 14.41
N LEU A 58 1.85 10.48 13.42
CA LEU A 58 2.22 10.21 12.03
C LEU A 58 3.16 11.30 11.50
N GLN A 59 4.30 10.87 10.95
CA GLN A 59 5.22 11.73 10.24
C GLN A 59 4.91 11.68 8.73
N ASP A 60 5.02 12.82 8.02
CA ASP A 60 4.91 12.84 6.58
C ASP A 60 5.97 11.95 5.94
N ARG A 61 5.59 11.17 4.93
CA ARG A 61 6.40 10.09 4.40
C ARG A 61 6.90 10.39 2.99
N GLY A 62 8.22 10.34 2.81
CA GLY A 62 8.83 10.45 1.49
C GLY A 62 8.42 9.28 0.59
N ILE A 63 7.76 9.60 -0.53
CA ILE A 63 7.19 8.63 -1.47
C ILE A 63 7.97 8.48 -2.77
N THR A 64 9.12 9.15 -2.89
CA THR A 64 10.00 9.05 -4.05
C THR A 64 11.40 8.62 -3.64
N ARG A 65 12.17 8.08 -4.61
CA ARG A 65 13.54 7.61 -4.39
C ARG A 65 14.43 7.99 -5.59
N ASP A 66 15.71 8.15 -5.29
CA ASP A 66 16.80 8.25 -6.29
C ASP A 66 17.25 6.83 -6.66
N LEU A 67 16.49 6.16 -7.52
CA LEU A 67 16.74 4.79 -8.00
C LEU A 67 16.57 4.76 -9.51
N GLU A 68 17.29 3.85 -10.17
CA GLU A 68 17.21 3.68 -11.63
C GLU A 68 16.00 2.85 -12.05
N TRP A 69 15.46 2.01 -11.15
CA TRP A 69 14.34 1.13 -11.43
C TRP A 69 13.16 1.42 -10.52
N GLY A 70 11.97 1.48 -11.10
CA GLY A 70 10.70 1.74 -10.43
C GLY A 70 9.72 2.49 -11.32
N VAL A 71 8.56 2.84 -10.79
CA VAL A 71 7.56 3.66 -11.49
C VAL A 71 8.03 5.11 -11.53
N PRO A 72 8.30 5.70 -12.71
CA PRO A 72 8.77 7.08 -12.81
C PRO A 72 7.77 8.07 -12.23
N VAL A 73 8.28 9.09 -11.53
CA VAL A 73 7.44 10.19 -11.01
C VAL A 73 6.89 11.04 -12.15
N ASN A 74 7.70 11.28 -13.17
CA ASN A 74 7.29 11.98 -14.38
C ASN A 74 6.60 10.99 -15.33
N ALA A 75 5.29 10.92 -15.27
CA ALA A 75 4.47 9.98 -16.06
C ALA A 75 4.51 10.23 -17.60
N PHE A 76 5.18 11.28 -18.05
CA PHE A 76 5.29 11.62 -19.47
C PHE A 76 6.02 10.59 -20.33
N GLU A 77 6.78 9.67 -19.70
CA GLU A 77 7.43 8.57 -20.40
C GLU A 77 6.47 7.45 -20.82
N TRP A 78 5.23 7.46 -20.33
CA TRP A 78 4.24 6.38 -20.55
C TRP A 78 3.20 6.68 -21.63
N GLY A 79 3.32 7.82 -22.34
CA GLY A 79 2.39 8.20 -23.41
C GLY A 79 1.88 9.64 -23.28
N PRO A 80 0.85 10.02 -24.07
CA PRO A 80 0.30 11.36 -23.99
C PRO A 80 -0.17 11.65 -22.58
N ASN A 81 0.24 12.82 -22.08
CA ASN A 81 -0.05 13.30 -20.74
C ASN A 81 -1.55 13.16 -20.42
N PRO A 82 -1.96 12.21 -19.55
CA PRO A 82 -3.36 12.11 -19.18
C PRO A 82 -3.79 13.39 -18.44
N GLU A 83 -5.03 13.82 -18.63
CA GLU A 83 -5.61 14.90 -17.85
C GLU A 83 -5.39 14.67 -16.37
N GLY A 84 -4.65 15.57 -15.69
CA GLY A 84 -4.33 15.46 -14.27
C GLY A 84 -2.95 14.87 -13.95
N ALA A 85 -2.11 14.58 -14.93
CA ALA A 85 -0.71 14.25 -14.66
C ALA A 85 -0.02 15.39 -13.89
N LEU A 86 0.85 15.03 -12.96
CA LEU A 86 1.64 16.00 -12.22
C LEU A 86 2.49 16.80 -13.22
N PRO A 87 2.55 18.14 -13.07
CA PRO A 87 3.44 18.95 -13.86
C PRO A 87 4.90 18.49 -13.66
N ASP A 88 5.76 18.73 -14.63
CA ASP A 88 7.19 18.51 -14.47
C ASP A 88 7.68 19.38 -13.29
N ILE A 89 7.95 18.72 -12.17
CA ILE A 89 8.42 19.41 -10.97
C ILE A 89 9.93 19.39 -11.00
N GLU A 90 10.52 20.58 -11.02
CA GLU A 90 11.97 20.75 -11.00
C GLU A 90 12.63 19.93 -9.88
N GLY A 91 13.58 19.09 -10.24
CA GLY A 91 14.34 18.22 -9.33
C GLY A 91 13.70 16.86 -9.06
N LEU A 92 12.64 16.49 -9.78
CA LEU A 92 12.03 15.15 -9.73
C LEU A 92 12.32 14.31 -10.99
N ALA A 93 12.99 14.88 -11.99
CA ALA A 93 13.43 14.13 -13.17
C ALA A 93 14.32 12.94 -12.77
N GLY A 94 14.06 11.77 -13.34
CA GLY A 94 14.80 10.54 -13.06
C GLY A 94 14.52 9.92 -11.69
N LYS A 95 13.52 10.41 -10.94
CA LYS A 95 13.09 9.78 -9.69
C LYS A 95 11.95 8.81 -9.94
N VAL A 96 11.86 7.79 -9.06
CA VAL A 96 10.81 6.79 -9.08
C VAL A 96 10.01 6.85 -7.78
N PHE A 97 8.78 6.35 -7.82
CA PHE A 97 8.02 6.13 -6.59
C PHE A 97 8.67 5.07 -5.73
N TYR A 98 8.53 5.21 -4.42
CA TYR A 98 8.99 4.22 -3.45
C TYR A 98 8.04 3.02 -3.46
N VAL A 99 8.57 1.84 -3.65
CA VAL A 99 7.80 0.59 -3.81
C VAL A 99 6.73 0.38 -2.74
N TRP A 100 6.96 0.76 -1.50
CA TRP A 100 5.96 0.63 -0.43
C TRP A 100 4.84 1.67 -0.47
N PHE A 101 4.97 2.66 -1.37
CA PHE A 101 3.90 3.61 -1.63
C PHE A 101 2.99 3.14 -2.77
N ASP A 102 3.55 2.63 -3.84
CA ASP A 102 2.81 2.21 -5.03
C ASP A 102 2.41 0.73 -5.04
N ALA A 103 3.13 -0.14 -4.31
CA ALA A 103 2.86 -1.57 -4.27
C ALA A 103 1.38 -1.96 -3.95
N PRO A 104 0.67 -1.30 -3.03
CA PRO A 104 -0.72 -1.69 -2.75
C PRO A 104 -1.70 -1.49 -3.91
N ILE A 105 -1.32 -0.75 -4.96
CA ILE A 105 -2.14 -0.63 -6.17
C ILE A 105 -2.24 -1.96 -6.91
N GLU A 106 -1.32 -2.89 -6.64
CA GLU A 106 -1.32 -4.25 -7.18
C GLU A 106 -2.63 -4.99 -6.87
N TYR A 107 -3.24 -4.74 -5.71
CA TYR A 107 -4.53 -5.35 -5.38
C TYR A 107 -5.62 -4.99 -6.39
N ILE A 108 -5.62 -3.73 -6.82
CA ILE A 108 -6.55 -3.22 -7.83
C ILE A 108 -6.16 -3.77 -9.20
N ALA A 109 -4.86 -3.72 -9.53
CA ALA A 109 -4.35 -4.22 -10.80
C ALA A 109 -4.61 -5.72 -10.99
N ALA A 110 -4.41 -6.53 -9.95
CA ALA A 110 -4.71 -7.97 -9.97
C ALA A 110 -6.20 -8.24 -10.19
N THR A 111 -7.07 -7.40 -9.63
CA THR A 111 -8.52 -7.51 -9.88
C THR A 111 -8.85 -7.19 -11.34
N TRP A 112 -8.20 -6.18 -11.91
CA TRP A 112 -8.35 -5.85 -13.31
C TRP A 112 -7.84 -6.98 -14.22
N GLU A 113 -6.65 -7.49 -13.98
CA GLU A 113 -6.07 -8.63 -14.71
C GLU A 113 -6.99 -9.86 -14.66
N TRP A 114 -7.54 -10.17 -13.48
CA TRP A 114 -8.52 -11.23 -13.33
C TRP A 114 -9.79 -10.97 -14.16
N ALA A 115 -10.33 -9.75 -14.14
CA ALA A 115 -11.51 -9.39 -14.92
C ALA A 115 -11.24 -9.49 -16.43
N ASP A 116 -10.05 -9.09 -16.87
CA ASP A 116 -9.59 -9.27 -18.26
C ASP A 116 -9.59 -10.75 -18.66
N ALA A 117 -8.99 -11.61 -17.86
CA ALA A 117 -8.94 -13.05 -18.12
C ALA A 117 -10.36 -13.64 -18.24
N GLN A 118 -11.29 -13.28 -17.33
CA GLN A 118 -12.67 -13.72 -17.36
C GLN A 118 -13.43 -13.21 -18.61
N ALA A 119 -13.19 -11.96 -19.00
CA ALA A 119 -13.84 -11.37 -20.17
C ALA A 119 -13.35 -12.02 -21.47
N ILE A 120 -12.06 -12.28 -21.59
CA ILE A 120 -11.45 -12.97 -22.73
C ILE A 120 -11.95 -14.42 -22.83
N GLU A 121 -11.97 -15.16 -21.72
CA GLU A 121 -12.48 -16.53 -21.66
C GLU A 121 -13.95 -16.62 -22.09
N ALA A 122 -14.74 -15.60 -21.72
CA ALA A 122 -16.14 -15.47 -22.15
C ALA A 122 -16.31 -14.98 -23.60
N GLY A 123 -15.23 -14.76 -24.34
CA GLY A 123 -15.28 -14.29 -25.74
C GLY A 123 -15.70 -12.82 -25.89
N ARG A 124 -15.66 -12.01 -24.83
CA ARG A 124 -16.08 -10.61 -24.84
C ARG A 124 -14.93 -9.62 -25.20
N GLY A 125 -13.70 -10.12 -25.33
CA GLY A 125 -12.49 -9.30 -25.45
C GLY A 125 -12.02 -8.75 -24.08
N PRO A 126 -11.13 -7.74 -24.03
CA PRO A 126 -10.63 -7.17 -22.79
C PRO A 126 -11.76 -6.66 -21.87
N ALA A 127 -11.53 -6.71 -20.55
CA ALA A 127 -12.47 -6.19 -19.57
C ALA A 127 -12.71 -4.69 -19.78
N LYS A 128 -13.92 -4.26 -19.51
CA LYS A 128 -14.26 -2.85 -19.39
C LYS A 128 -14.12 -2.39 -17.96
N ASP A 129 -14.06 -1.08 -17.74
CA ASP A 129 -13.93 -0.51 -16.39
C ASP A 129 -14.99 -1.05 -15.43
N GLU A 130 -16.23 -1.17 -15.86
CA GLU A 130 -17.34 -1.72 -15.08
C GLU A 130 -17.13 -3.17 -14.60
N ASP A 131 -16.32 -3.97 -15.29
CA ASP A 131 -16.07 -5.37 -14.95
C ASP A 131 -15.19 -5.50 -13.68
N TRP A 132 -14.27 -4.58 -13.45
CA TRP A 132 -13.36 -4.60 -12.30
C TRP A 132 -13.65 -3.51 -11.27
N GLU A 133 -14.11 -2.31 -11.68
CA GLU A 133 -14.44 -1.21 -10.77
C GLU A 133 -15.56 -1.58 -9.77
N ARG A 134 -16.47 -2.46 -10.16
CA ARG A 134 -17.52 -2.98 -9.27
C ARG A 134 -17.00 -3.63 -7.98
N TRP A 135 -15.74 -3.98 -7.94
CA TRP A 135 -15.11 -4.57 -6.75
C TRP A 135 -14.50 -3.51 -5.83
N TRP A 136 -14.18 -2.34 -6.37
CA TRP A 136 -13.40 -1.31 -5.70
C TRP A 136 -14.09 0.04 -5.55
N ARG A 137 -15.06 0.37 -6.40
CA ARG A 137 -15.66 1.70 -6.49
C ARG A 137 -17.07 1.74 -5.91
N GLN A 138 -17.33 2.71 -5.02
CA GLN A 138 -18.70 2.92 -4.52
C GLN A 138 -19.54 3.72 -5.54
N PRO A 139 -20.87 3.44 -5.65
CA PRO A 139 -21.63 2.49 -4.83
C PRO A 139 -21.59 1.04 -5.33
N LEU A 140 -20.94 0.76 -6.45
CA LEU A 140 -20.94 -0.57 -7.09
C LEU A 140 -20.39 -1.67 -6.18
N ALA A 141 -19.41 -1.34 -5.34
CA ALA A 141 -18.79 -2.26 -4.38
C ALA A 141 -19.51 -2.31 -3.01
N ALA A 142 -20.78 -1.91 -2.94
CA ALA A 142 -21.52 -1.86 -1.67
C ALA A 142 -21.72 -3.25 -1.03
N ASP A 143 -21.90 -4.27 -1.85
CA ASP A 143 -22.06 -5.68 -1.46
C ASP A 143 -20.77 -6.49 -1.41
N VAL A 144 -19.63 -5.86 -1.73
CA VAL A 144 -18.31 -6.49 -1.72
C VAL A 144 -17.73 -6.42 -0.31
N THR A 145 -17.23 -7.54 0.20
CA THR A 145 -16.42 -7.59 1.43
C THR A 145 -14.94 -7.71 1.06
N TYR A 146 -14.19 -6.64 1.29
CA TYR A 146 -12.74 -6.62 1.05
C TYR A 146 -12.00 -7.11 2.29
N VAL A 147 -11.22 -8.18 2.15
CA VAL A 147 -10.48 -8.83 3.24
C VAL A 147 -9.00 -8.88 2.92
N GLU A 148 -8.16 -8.51 3.87
CA GLU A 148 -6.70 -8.60 3.78
C GLU A 148 -6.13 -9.51 4.87
N PHE A 149 -5.12 -10.31 4.48
CA PHE A 149 -4.36 -11.17 5.38
C PHE A 149 -2.87 -10.80 5.30
N MET A 150 -2.23 -10.62 6.46
CA MET A 150 -0.82 -10.17 6.48
C MET A 150 -0.08 -10.52 7.76
N GLY A 151 1.24 -10.49 7.71
CA GLY A 151 2.10 -10.42 8.90
C GLY A 151 1.91 -9.09 9.63
N LYS A 152 2.05 -9.10 10.94
CA LYS A 152 1.83 -7.92 11.81
C LYS A 152 2.67 -6.69 11.44
N ASP A 153 3.81 -6.89 10.83
CA ASP A 153 4.72 -5.84 10.37
C ASP A 153 4.16 -5.05 9.17
N ASN A 154 3.23 -5.63 8.42
CA ASN A 154 2.56 -4.97 7.30
C ASN A 154 1.28 -4.22 7.70
N VAL A 155 0.80 -4.39 8.94
CA VAL A 155 -0.40 -3.69 9.43
C VAL A 155 -0.34 -2.17 9.22
N PRO A 156 0.76 -1.46 9.50
CA PRO A 156 0.81 -0.01 9.28
C PRO A 156 0.67 0.42 7.82
N PHE A 157 1.15 -0.40 6.88
CA PHE A 157 0.98 -0.10 5.45
C PHE A 157 -0.48 -0.18 5.01
N HIS A 158 -1.27 -1.08 5.61
CA HIS A 158 -2.66 -1.34 5.26
C HIS A 158 -3.67 -0.62 6.17
N THR A 159 -3.20 0.02 7.25
CA THR A 159 -4.04 0.84 8.14
C THR A 159 -3.70 2.34 8.09
N VAL A 160 -2.54 2.69 7.55
CA VAL A 160 -2.09 4.08 7.41
C VAL A 160 -1.72 4.39 5.96
N GLY A 161 -0.69 3.76 5.39
CA GLY A 161 -0.12 4.14 4.09
C GLY A 161 -1.13 4.08 2.95
N PHE A 162 -1.64 2.91 2.63
CA PHE A 162 -2.60 2.71 1.55
C PHE A 162 -3.96 3.40 1.80
N PRO A 163 -4.55 3.34 3.00
CA PRO A 163 -5.75 4.13 3.31
C PRO A 163 -5.57 5.64 3.13
N CYS A 164 -4.41 6.22 3.47
CA CYS A 164 -4.14 7.63 3.17
C CYS A 164 -4.23 7.94 1.67
N THR A 165 -3.70 7.04 0.83
CA THR A 165 -3.77 7.19 -0.63
C THR A 165 -5.22 7.17 -1.11
N LEU A 166 -5.99 6.14 -0.69
CA LEU A 166 -7.39 6.01 -1.10
C LEU A 166 -8.26 7.17 -0.59
N ILE A 167 -8.09 7.59 0.67
CA ILE A 167 -8.81 8.74 1.23
C ILE A 167 -8.41 10.01 0.48
N GLY A 168 -7.11 10.22 0.21
CA GLY A 168 -6.61 11.40 -0.50
C GLY A 168 -7.10 11.52 -1.94
N VAL A 169 -7.40 10.39 -2.60
CA VAL A 169 -8.04 10.37 -3.93
C VAL A 169 -9.55 10.61 -3.83
N ASN A 170 -10.18 10.13 -2.76
CA ASN A 170 -11.62 10.27 -2.57
C ASN A 170 -12.03 11.66 -2.09
N GLU A 171 -11.19 12.29 -1.28
CA GLU A 171 -11.54 13.49 -0.53
C GLU A 171 -10.45 14.56 -0.61
N ARG A 172 -10.85 15.81 -0.41
CA ARG A 172 -9.93 16.95 -0.29
C ARG A 172 -10.18 17.74 0.97
N GLN A 173 -9.10 18.15 1.63
CA GLN A 173 -9.17 19.07 2.76
C GLN A 173 -9.12 20.51 2.27
N ALA A 174 -10.10 21.32 2.68
CA ALA A 174 -10.11 22.77 2.47
C ALA A 174 -9.16 23.49 3.44
N ALA A 175 -8.91 24.78 3.19
CA ALA A 175 -8.01 25.58 4.03
C ALA A 175 -8.51 25.75 5.47
N ASP A 176 -9.79 25.64 5.71
CA ASP A 176 -10.43 25.70 7.04
C ASP A 176 -10.38 24.34 7.78
N GLY A 177 -9.76 23.32 7.17
CA GLY A 177 -9.63 21.97 7.74
C GLY A 177 -10.81 21.05 7.45
N THR A 178 -11.88 21.52 6.80
CA THR A 178 -13.03 20.67 6.45
C THR A 178 -12.66 19.70 5.31
N TRP A 179 -13.24 18.52 5.34
CA TRP A 179 -13.06 17.51 4.29
C TRP A 179 -14.32 17.39 3.44
N SER A 180 -14.15 17.29 2.15
CA SER A 180 -15.24 17.08 1.19
C SER A 180 -14.89 15.98 0.21
N MET A 181 -15.90 15.17 -0.14
CA MET A 181 -15.79 14.18 -1.20
C MET A 181 -15.56 14.89 -2.54
N VAL A 182 -14.54 14.49 -3.27
CA VAL A 182 -14.22 15.02 -4.62
C VAL A 182 -14.34 13.95 -5.69
N ASN A 183 -14.51 12.69 -5.29
CA ASN A 183 -14.65 11.56 -6.19
C ASN A 183 -16.08 11.02 -6.13
N ASN A 184 -16.81 11.07 -7.25
CA ASN A 184 -18.18 10.59 -7.33
C ASN A 184 -18.32 9.08 -7.17
N ALA A 185 -17.26 8.33 -7.44
CA ALA A 185 -17.19 6.89 -7.24
C ALA A 185 -15.97 6.58 -6.34
N PRO A 186 -16.07 6.83 -5.02
CA PRO A 186 -14.92 6.70 -4.13
C PRO A 186 -14.41 5.27 -4.02
N TRP A 187 -13.10 5.14 -3.89
CA TRP A 187 -12.42 3.89 -3.65
C TRP A 187 -12.79 3.32 -2.27
N LYS A 188 -13.03 2.02 -2.25
CA LYS A 188 -13.38 1.29 -1.04
C LYS A 188 -12.16 1.06 -0.15
N LEU A 189 -12.31 1.27 1.15
CA LEU A 189 -11.33 0.84 2.15
C LEU A 189 -11.57 -0.61 2.56
N VAL A 190 -10.55 -1.26 3.13
CA VAL A 190 -10.66 -2.64 3.61
C VAL A 190 -11.73 -2.79 4.70
N ASP A 191 -12.53 -3.84 4.60
CA ASP A 191 -13.56 -4.18 5.60
C ASP A 191 -12.99 -5.03 6.73
N GLN A 192 -12.20 -6.04 6.40
CA GLN A 192 -11.64 -7.00 7.33
C GLN A 192 -10.13 -7.11 7.15
N LEU A 193 -9.36 -6.83 8.20
CA LEU A 193 -7.92 -6.97 8.20
C LEU A 193 -7.50 -8.02 9.24
N LYS A 194 -6.78 -9.04 8.80
CA LYS A 194 -6.30 -10.16 9.60
C LYS A 194 -4.79 -10.12 9.69
N GLY A 195 -4.26 -9.62 10.79
CA GLY A 195 -2.82 -9.60 11.08
C GLY A 195 -2.39 -10.80 11.92
N PHE A 196 -1.24 -11.37 11.59
CA PHE A 196 -0.70 -12.55 12.27
C PHE A 196 0.70 -12.28 12.81
N ASN A 197 1.03 -12.94 13.93
CA ASN A 197 2.41 -13.03 14.39
C ASN A 197 3.23 -13.87 13.41
N TRP A 198 4.55 -13.70 13.47
CA TRP A 198 5.46 -14.54 12.70
C TRP A 198 5.35 -16.00 13.13
N LEU A 199 5.50 -16.88 12.16
CA LEU A 199 5.66 -18.28 12.43
C LEU A 199 7.02 -18.50 13.10
N ASP A 200 7.02 -19.12 14.28
CA ASP A 200 8.23 -19.53 14.98
C ASP A 200 8.51 -21.01 14.74
N TYR A 201 9.79 -21.33 14.62
CA TYR A 201 10.28 -22.68 14.45
C TYR A 201 11.46 -22.90 15.39
N TYR A 202 11.35 -23.86 16.31
CA TYR A 202 12.35 -24.15 17.34
C TYR A 202 12.85 -22.89 18.08
N GLY A 203 11.95 -22.08 18.61
CA GLY A 203 12.25 -20.92 19.44
C GLY A 203 12.80 -19.70 18.69
N GLY A 204 12.68 -19.67 17.37
CA GLY A 204 13.05 -18.52 16.57
C GLY A 204 12.18 -18.34 15.34
N LYS A 205 12.18 -17.11 14.77
CA LYS A 205 11.41 -16.78 13.58
C LYS A 205 11.77 -17.74 12.43
N PHE A 206 10.75 -18.29 11.77
CA PHE A 206 10.91 -18.99 10.50
C PHE A 206 11.66 -18.11 9.50
N SER A 207 12.70 -18.64 8.85
CA SER A 207 13.56 -17.84 7.97
C SER A 207 14.17 -18.67 6.86
N THR A 208 13.86 -18.32 5.62
CA THR A 208 14.45 -18.96 4.43
C THR A 208 15.94 -18.68 4.31
N SER A 209 16.36 -17.45 4.56
CA SER A 209 17.78 -17.05 4.48
C SER A 209 18.65 -17.72 5.53
N GLN A 210 18.09 -18.03 6.71
CA GLN A 210 18.77 -18.75 7.78
C GLN A 210 18.54 -20.26 7.73
N LYS A 211 17.82 -20.76 6.71
CA LYS A 211 17.43 -22.17 6.57
C LYS A 211 16.76 -22.73 7.84
N ARG A 212 15.96 -21.88 8.51
CA ARG A 212 15.23 -22.26 9.72
C ARG A 212 13.76 -22.45 9.37
N GLY A 213 13.33 -23.70 9.34
CA GLY A 213 11.96 -24.09 9.03
C GLY A 213 11.88 -25.42 8.31
N VAL A 214 10.67 -25.90 8.08
CA VAL A 214 10.36 -26.96 7.11
C VAL A 214 9.89 -26.27 5.85
N PHE A 215 10.57 -26.50 4.73
CA PHE A 215 10.21 -25.89 3.45
C PHE A 215 9.27 -26.83 2.68
N MET A 216 8.56 -26.28 1.70
CA MET A 216 7.48 -26.99 1.01
C MET A 216 7.96 -28.27 0.32
N ASP A 217 9.15 -28.24 -0.30
CA ASP A 217 9.81 -29.40 -0.90
C ASP A 217 10.04 -30.52 0.14
N GLN A 218 10.63 -30.18 1.28
CA GLN A 218 10.87 -31.10 2.39
C GLN A 218 9.55 -31.60 3.00
N ALA A 219 8.54 -30.74 3.11
CA ALA A 219 7.24 -31.14 3.63
C ALA A 219 6.57 -32.15 2.70
N LEU A 220 6.64 -31.95 1.38
CA LEU A 220 6.11 -32.89 0.39
C LEU A 220 6.80 -34.25 0.42
N GLU A 221 8.15 -34.29 0.56
CA GLU A 221 8.89 -35.52 0.71
C GLU A 221 8.50 -36.30 1.98
N LEU A 222 8.31 -35.58 3.09
CA LEU A 222 8.02 -36.19 4.39
C LEU A 222 6.57 -36.68 4.53
N LEU A 223 5.63 -35.98 3.92
CA LEU A 223 4.19 -36.24 4.09
C LEU A 223 3.60 -37.08 2.96
N GLY A 224 4.35 -37.32 1.89
CA GLY A 224 3.92 -38.03 0.70
C GLY A 224 2.85 -37.22 -0.04
N GLY A 225 3.21 -36.47 -1.06
CA GLY A 225 2.31 -35.77 -1.94
C GLY A 225 1.52 -36.73 -2.84
#